data_26ffaae71aa769ee2b6f5cfdb1e22387
#
_entry.id   26ffaae71aa769ee2b6f5cfdb1e22387
#
_cell.length_a   1.000
_cell.length_b   1.000
_cell.length_c   1.000
_cell.angle_alpha   90.00
_cell.angle_beta   90.00
_cell.angle_gamma   90.00
#
_symmetry.space_group_name_H-M   'P 1'
#
loop_
_entity.id
_entity.type
_entity.pdbx_description
1 polymer ?
#
loop_
_entity_poly.entity_id
_entity_poly.type
_entity_poly.pdbx_seq_one_letter_code
_entity_poly.pdbx_strand_id
1 'polypeptide(L)' 'NADVITLPTRSLVPLDAVLTFSRKGVGVPTLAAAAGDTIVHGLVNQQVNRAVIVYNNGEEWALAGT' A
#
# COMPACT_ATOMS: atom_id res chain seq x y z
N ASN A 1 0.33 3.62 18.94
CA ASN A 1 1.26 4.18 17.96
C ASN A 1 0.94 3.67 16.57
N ALA A 2 1.19 4.51 15.58
CA ALA A 2 1.01 4.12 14.20
C ALA A 2 2.19 3.26 13.74
N ASP A 3 1.87 2.17 13.04
CA ASP A 3 2.89 1.30 12.47
C ASP A 3 3.15 1.69 11.02
N VAL A 4 4.35 1.42 10.55
CA VAL A 4 4.69 1.55 9.14
C VAL A 4 4.80 0.15 8.56
N ILE A 5 4.01 -0.10 7.51
CA ILE A 5 4.02 -1.39 6.81
C ILE A 5 4.66 -1.14 5.44
N THR A 6 5.81 -1.76 5.20
CA THR A 6 6.48 -1.62 3.91
C THR A 6 5.90 -2.61 2.92
N LEU A 7 5.42 -2.11 1.78
CA LEU A 7 4.92 -2.95 0.71
C LEU A 7 6.09 -3.70 0.06
N PRO A 8 5.85 -4.90 -0.48
CA PRO A 8 6.90 -5.63 -1.20
C PRO A 8 7.31 -4.88 -2.46
N THR A 9 8.52 -5.17 -2.93
CA THR A 9 8.99 -4.62 -4.21
C THR A 9 8.05 -5.05 -5.33
N ARG A 10 7.48 -4.08 -6.02
CA ARG A 10 6.43 -4.33 -7.01
C ARG A 10 6.89 -5.31 -8.12
N SER A 11 8.12 -5.16 -8.56
CA SER A 11 8.63 -6.03 -9.64
C SER A 11 8.75 -7.50 -9.25
N LEU A 12 8.72 -7.81 -7.96
CA LEU A 12 8.77 -9.19 -7.46
C LEU A 12 7.38 -9.77 -7.22
N VAL A 13 6.34 -9.01 -7.51
CA VAL A 13 4.95 -9.38 -7.25
C VAL A 13 4.24 -9.55 -8.60
N PRO A 14 3.41 -10.59 -8.77
CA PRO A 14 2.69 -10.76 -10.03
C PRO A 14 1.82 -9.56 -10.37
N LEU A 15 1.64 -9.31 -11.67
CA LEU A 15 0.71 -8.30 -12.14
C LEU A 15 -0.69 -8.62 -11.60
N ASP A 16 -1.41 -7.59 -11.20
CA ASP A 16 -2.76 -7.68 -10.62
C ASP A 16 -2.81 -8.39 -9.25
N ALA A 17 -1.67 -8.63 -8.62
CA ALA A 17 -1.67 -9.12 -7.25
C ALA A 17 -2.31 -8.08 -6.32
N VAL A 18 -3.17 -8.54 -5.43
CA VAL A 18 -3.97 -7.68 -4.56
C VAL A 18 -3.55 -7.89 -3.11
N LEU A 19 -3.32 -6.81 -2.40
CA LEU A 19 -3.04 -6.81 -0.97
C LEU A 19 -4.11 -6.00 -0.26
N THR A 20 -4.61 -6.54 0.85
CA THR A 20 -5.66 -5.89 1.64
C THR A 20 -5.11 -5.56 3.02
N PHE A 21 -5.35 -4.34 3.46
CA PHE A 21 -4.95 -3.88 4.78
C PHE A 21 -6.14 -3.29 5.50
N SER A 22 -6.23 -3.52 6.80
CA SER A 22 -7.28 -2.92 7.60
C SER A 22 -6.71 -2.40 8.90
N ARG A 23 -7.31 -1.30 9.38
CA ARG A 23 -6.93 -0.69 10.64
C ARG A 23 -7.57 -1.44 11.80
N LYS A 24 -6.77 -1.69 12.83
CA LYS A 24 -7.26 -2.25 14.09
C LYS A 24 -6.81 -1.33 15.22
N GLY A 25 -7.73 -1.01 16.11
CA GLY A 25 -7.42 -0.16 17.24
C GLY A 25 -7.41 1.32 16.88
N VAL A 26 -6.68 2.11 17.66
CA VAL A 26 -6.72 3.58 17.56
C VAL A 26 -5.60 4.17 16.69
N GLY A 27 -4.56 3.38 16.41
CA GLY A 27 -3.47 3.86 15.57
C GLY A 27 -3.86 3.86 14.10
N VAL A 28 -3.25 4.74 13.33
CA VAL A 28 -3.44 4.80 11.87
C VAL A 28 -2.17 4.29 11.21
N PRO A 29 -2.15 3.03 10.75
CA PRO A 29 -0.95 2.51 10.08
C PRO A 29 -0.71 3.24 8.76
N THR A 30 0.56 3.28 8.36
CA THR A 30 0.98 3.88 7.10
C THR A 30 1.59 2.81 6.22
N LEU A 31 1.12 2.70 4.98
CA LEU A 31 1.77 1.85 3.99
C LEU A 31 2.89 2.64 3.35
N ALA A 32 4.07 2.05 3.27
CA ALA A 32 5.22 2.67 2.65
C ALA A 32 5.63 1.88 1.41
N ALA A 33 5.88 2.59 0.31
CA ALA A 33 6.36 1.94 -0.90
C ALA A 33 7.80 1.46 -0.70
N ALA A 34 8.15 0.33 -1.32
CA ALA A 34 9.53 -0.13 -1.33
C ALA A 34 10.42 0.85 -2.10
N ALA A 35 11.72 0.79 -1.88
CA ALA A 35 12.67 1.66 -2.57
C ALA A 35 12.49 1.55 -4.09
N GLY A 36 12.31 2.67 -4.77
CA GLY A 36 12.11 2.71 -6.21
C GLY A 36 10.67 2.53 -6.65
N ASP A 37 9.76 2.18 -5.73
CA ASP A 37 8.33 2.03 -6.03
C ASP A 37 7.54 3.23 -5.55
N THR A 38 6.34 3.38 -6.08
CA THR A 38 5.40 4.40 -5.63
C THR A 38 4.00 3.80 -5.47
N ILE A 39 3.17 4.51 -4.70
CA ILE A 39 1.74 4.26 -4.61
C ILE A 39 1.08 5.28 -5.53
N VAL A 40 -0.17 5.06 -5.94
CA VAL A 40 -0.84 5.90 -6.94
C VAL A 40 -0.58 7.40 -6.74
N HIS A 41 -0.48 8.09 -7.85
CA HIS A 41 -0.19 9.52 -7.94
C HIS A 41 1.22 9.87 -7.46
N GLY A 42 2.15 8.92 -7.49
CA GLY A 42 3.54 9.15 -7.13
C GLY A 42 3.81 9.27 -5.63
N LEU A 43 2.86 8.87 -4.80
CA LEU A 43 3.04 8.89 -3.35
C LEU A 43 3.96 7.77 -2.91
N VAL A 44 4.66 8.00 -1.80
CA VAL A 44 5.49 6.95 -1.18
C VAL A 44 4.88 6.43 0.12
N ASN A 45 3.82 7.06 0.61
CA ASN A 45 3.12 6.67 1.83
C ASN A 45 1.61 6.79 1.63
N GLN A 46 0.87 5.88 2.22
CA GLN A 46 -0.59 5.89 2.22
C GLN A 46 -1.11 5.48 3.58
N GLN A 47 -1.87 6.33 4.23
CA GLN A 47 -2.46 6.02 5.53
C GLN A 47 -3.63 5.06 5.38
N VAL A 48 -3.74 4.13 6.33
CA VAL A 48 -4.84 3.17 6.39
C VAL A 48 -5.81 3.67 7.47
N ASN A 49 -6.79 4.47 7.06
CA ASN A 49 -7.76 5.01 8.00
C ASN A 49 -8.82 3.98 8.42
N ARG A 50 -9.26 3.15 7.51
CA ARG A 50 -10.18 2.04 7.78
C ARG A 50 -9.67 0.78 7.13
N ALA A 51 -9.79 0.71 5.82
CA ALA A 51 -9.29 -0.40 5.02
C ALA A 51 -8.78 0.15 3.70
N VAL A 52 -7.74 -0.47 3.18
CA VAL A 52 -7.14 -0.10 1.90
C VAL A 52 -6.86 -1.38 1.13
N ILE A 53 -7.23 -1.39 -0.13
CA ILE A 53 -6.90 -2.48 -1.04
C ILE A 53 -5.96 -1.91 -2.10
N VAL A 54 -4.78 -2.50 -2.22
CA VAL A 54 -3.80 -2.08 -3.21
C VAL A 54 -3.55 -3.22 -4.19
N TYR A 55 -3.24 -2.88 -5.42
CA TYR A 55 -2.91 -3.89 -6.42
C TYR A 55 -1.78 -3.40 -7.31
N ASN A 56 -1.03 -4.35 -7.86
CA ASN A 56 0.07 -4.06 -8.76
C ASN A 56 -0.49 -3.85 -10.17
N ASN A 57 -0.51 -2.59 -10.63
CA ASN A 57 -1.05 -2.27 -11.96
C ASN A 57 0.01 -2.29 -13.06
N GLY A 58 1.24 -2.74 -12.75
CA GLY A 58 2.34 -2.77 -13.70
C GLY A 58 3.25 -1.56 -13.64
N GLU A 59 2.83 -0.48 -13.01
CA GLU A 59 3.61 0.75 -12.88
C GLU A 59 3.79 1.17 -11.43
N GLU A 60 2.76 1.03 -10.63
CA GLU A 60 2.77 1.43 -9.22
C GLU A 60 1.73 0.63 -8.45
N TRP A 61 1.69 0.83 -7.13
CA TRP A 61 0.65 0.25 -6.30
C TRP A 61 -0.60 1.11 -6.42
N ALA A 62 -1.62 0.61 -7.09
CA ALA A 62 -2.87 1.32 -7.27
C ALA A 62 -3.84 1.02 -6.13
N LEU A 63 -4.74 1.96 -5.83
CA LEU A 63 -5.75 1.79 -4.79
C LEU A 63 -7.06 1.32 -5.44
N ALA A 64 -7.59 0.20 -4.95
CA ALA A 64 -8.86 -0.35 -5.43
C ALA A 64 -10.02 -0.01 -4.51
N GLY A 65 -9.73 0.44 -3.29
CA GLY A 65 -10.75 0.84 -2.33
C GLY A 65 -10.11 1.39 -1.07
N THR A 66 -10.81 2.28 -0.41
CA THR A 66 -10.36 2.91 0.84
C THR A 66 -11.51 3.03 1.83
#